data_298bb1147ffc7619dc62e492928115e3
#
_entry.id   298bb1147ffc7619dc62e492928115e3
#
_cell.length_a   1.000
_cell.length_b   1.000
_cell.length_c   1.000
_cell.angle_alpha   90.00
_cell.angle_beta   90.00
_cell.angle_gamma   90.00
#
_symmetry.space_group_name_H-M   'P 1'
#
loop_
_entity.id
_entity.type
_entity.pdbx_description
1 polymer ?
#
loop_
_entity_poly.entity_id
_entity_poly.type
_entity_poly.pdbx_seq_one_letter_code
_entity_poly.pdbx_strand_id
1 'polypeptide(L)'
;LAVLREDLSDAHAHSKVVSFLEGHGRFREAFAQAEQGSKVFPDDWRLQDDLLRCYERDGWTAEALAMRRQQFERSPSVERYQLVLKAGLAAGQDVVALRQSLIDFLAGLELSAMNRRPYSARSGSASVPTGERDVSLRAEVLCVEGRWSEACALVQPPAVCRDGVLSQIAQHLAPEQRDQALSLLLRVFNSAMRRSSSPYRDELAMVEDIGRRMD
;
A
#
# COMPACT_ATOMS: atom_id res chain seq x y z
N LEU A 1 15.78 -26.85 22.22
CA LEU A 1 15.13 -25.64 22.76
C LEU A 1 16.06 -24.93 23.76
N ALA A 2 16.76 -25.62 24.64
CA ALA A 2 17.69 -25.00 25.59
C ALA A 2 18.74 -24.16 24.83
N VAL A 3 19.42 -24.74 23.85
CA VAL A 3 20.43 -24.06 23.01
C VAL A 3 19.87 -22.82 22.27
N LEU A 4 18.61 -22.88 21.80
CA LEU A 4 17.98 -21.74 21.14
C LEU A 4 17.57 -20.61 22.09
N ARG A 5 17.46 -20.91 23.40
CA ARG A 5 17.14 -19.90 24.43
C ARG A 5 18.38 -19.31 25.12
N GLU A 6 19.56 -19.83 24.85
CA GLU A 6 20.80 -19.32 25.42
C GLU A 6 21.23 -17.98 24.89
N ASP A 7 20.82 -17.63 23.64
CA ASP A 7 21.11 -16.35 23.03
C ASP A 7 19.84 -15.74 22.41
N LEU A 8 19.12 -14.98 23.20
CA LEU A 8 17.96 -14.17 22.77
C LEU A 8 18.32 -12.67 22.65
N SER A 9 19.55 -12.41 22.25
CA SER A 9 20.08 -11.04 22.18
C SER A 9 19.51 -10.24 21.01
N ASP A 10 18.93 -10.89 20.01
CA ASP A 10 18.37 -10.24 18.83
C ASP A 10 16.96 -10.75 18.44
N ALA A 11 16.28 -9.98 17.63
CA ALA A 11 14.93 -10.30 17.15
C ALA A 11 14.87 -11.59 16.34
N HIS A 12 15.94 -11.93 15.60
CA HIS A 12 16.01 -13.13 14.80
C HIS A 12 16.07 -14.39 15.66
N ALA A 13 16.79 -14.35 16.78
CA ALA A 13 16.83 -15.45 17.73
C ALA A 13 15.44 -15.73 18.33
N HIS A 14 14.71 -14.68 18.72
CA HIS A 14 13.32 -14.82 19.15
C HIS A 14 12.43 -15.46 18.07
N SER A 15 12.49 -14.98 16.83
CA SER A 15 11.71 -15.51 15.71
C SER A 15 12.03 -16.97 15.39
N LYS A 16 13.30 -17.38 15.50
CA LYS A 16 13.70 -18.79 15.37
C LYS A 16 13.08 -19.68 16.45
N VAL A 17 13.04 -19.20 17.70
CA VAL A 17 12.40 -19.94 18.79
C VAL A 17 10.90 -20.09 18.54
N VAL A 18 10.23 -19.02 18.10
CA VAL A 18 8.80 -19.06 17.73
C VAL A 18 8.56 -20.10 16.63
N SER A 19 9.31 -20.05 15.54
CA SER A 19 9.18 -21.01 14.44
C SER A 19 9.44 -22.45 14.85
N PHE A 20 10.44 -22.68 15.72
CA PHE A 20 10.73 -23.99 16.27
C PHE A 20 9.55 -24.52 17.11
N LEU A 21 9.00 -23.68 17.98
CA LEU A 21 7.88 -24.05 18.86
C LEU A 21 6.61 -24.34 18.05
N GLU A 22 6.32 -23.54 17.01
CA GLU A 22 5.20 -23.77 16.09
C GLU A 22 5.34 -25.10 15.35
N GLY A 23 6.55 -25.39 14.81
CA GLY A 23 6.84 -26.65 14.13
C GLY A 23 6.69 -27.91 15.00
N HIS A 24 6.72 -27.75 16.34
CA HIS A 24 6.53 -28.83 17.32
C HIS A 24 5.13 -28.81 17.97
N GLY A 25 4.19 -28.00 17.46
CA GLY A 25 2.83 -27.89 18.00
C GLY A 25 2.73 -27.21 19.37
N ARG A 26 3.81 -26.55 19.84
CA ARG A 26 3.89 -25.88 21.16
C ARG A 26 3.36 -24.44 21.04
N PHE A 27 2.15 -24.27 20.55
CA PHE A 27 1.58 -22.98 20.14
C PHE A 27 1.49 -21.95 21.26
N ARG A 28 1.12 -22.36 22.48
CA ARG A 28 1.06 -21.43 23.63
C ARG A 28 2.42 -20.83 23.97
N GLU A 29 3.47 -21.63 23.87
CA GLU A 29 4.83 -21.17 24.12
C GLU A 29 5.36 -20.33 22.97
N ALA A 30 4.99 -20.66 21.72
CA ALA A 30 5.30 -19.86 20.55
C ALA A 30 4.69 -18.44 20.69
N PHE A 31 3.43 -18.36 21.09
CA PHE A 31 2.75 -17.09 21.35
C PHE A 31 3.46 -16.27 22.44
N ALA A 32 3.74 -16.89 23.61
CA ALA A 32 4.43 -16.20 24.70
C ALA A 32 5.82 -15.68 24.27
N GLN A 33 6.54 -16.46 23.45
CA GLN A 33 7.85 -16.06 22.91
C GLN A 33 7.74 -14.92 21.91
N ALA A 34 6.73 -14.95 21.02
CA ALA A 34 6.46 -13.87 20.05
C ALA A 34 6.08 -12.58 20.78
N GLU A 35 5.21 -12.67 21.80
CA GLU A 35 4.82 -11.52 22.61
C GLU A 35 6.01 -10.93 23.38
N GLN A 36 6.84 -11.77 23.98
CA GLN A 36 8.05 -11.32 24.66
C GLN A 36 9.02 -10.62 23.68
N GLY A 37 9.27 -11.26 22.53
CA GLY A 37 10.14 -10.69 21.50
C GLY A 37 9.65 -9.34 20.97
N SER A 38 8.34 -9.23 20.71
CA SER A 38 7.73 -7.99 20.24
C SER A 38 7.79 -6.85 21.28
N LYS A 39 7.80 -7.16 22.58
CA LYS A 39 7.99 -6.16 23.64
C LYS A 39 9.43 -5.66 23.71
N VAL A 40 10.41 -6.53 23.46
CA VAL A 40 11.85 -6.19 23.48
C VAL A 40 12.27 -5.48 22.18
N PHE A 41 11.73 -5.93 21.04
CA PHE A 41 12.04 -5.42 19.70
C PHE A 41 10.76 -4.97 18.99
N PRO A 42 10.11 -3.87 19.40
CA PRO A 42 8.78 -3.48 18.91
C PRO A 42 8.75 -3.08 17.43
N ASP A 43 9.90 -2.70 16.88
CA ASP A 43 10.03 -2.27 15.48
C ASP A 43 10.49 -3.39 14.53
N ASP A 44 10.79 -4.59 15.04
CA ASP A 44 11.19 -5.70 14.20
C ASP A 44 9.97 -6.34 13.52
N TRP A 45 9.95 -6.26 12.19
CA TRP A 45 8.85 -6.75 11.37
C TRP A 45 8.63 -8.28 11.48
N ARG A 46 9.70 -9.07 11.73
CA ARG A 46 9.61 -10.54 11.84
C ARG A 46 8.79 -10.94 13.05
N LEU A 47 9.07 -10.31 14.19
CA LEU A 47 8.34 -10.56 15.44
C LEU A 47 6.90 -10.06 15.38
N GLN A 48 6.67 -8.95 14.68
CA GLN A 48 5.31 -8.50 14.40
C GLN A 48 4.54 -9.52 13.55
N ASP A 49 5.17 -10.10 12.52
CA ASP A 49 4.57 -11.13 11.68
C ASP A 49 4.38 -12.45 12.45
N ASP A 50 5.33 -12.82 13.30
CA ASP A 50 5.22 -14.01 14.17
C ASP A 50 4.02 -13.88 15.13
N LEU A 51 3.90 -12.75 15.79
CA LEU A 51 2.80 -12.47 16.72
C LEU A 51 1.45 -12.44 15.98
N LEU A 52 1.43 -11.83 14.80
CA LEU A 52 0.24 -11.76 13.96
C LEU A 52 -0.23 -13.15 13.51
N ARG A 53 0.68 -14.04 13.10
CA ARG A 53 0.36 -15.45 12.80
C ARG A 53 -0.23 -16.17 14.02
N CYS A 54 0.30 -15.88 15.21
CA CYS A 54 -0.26 -16.44 16.43
C CYS A 54 -1.69 -15.96 16.69
N TYR A 55 -1.96 -14.66 16.53
CA TYR A 55 -3.31 -14.10 16.65
C TYR A 55 -4.28 -14.70 15.63
N GLU A 56 -3.88 -14.77 14.35
CA GLU A 56 -4.72 -15.33 13.28
C GLU A 56 -5.02 -16.82 13.52
N ARG A 57 -4.02 -17.61 13.98
CA ARG A 57 -4.19 -19.02 14.30
C ARG A 57 -5.13 -19.25 15.49
N ASP A 58 -4.97 -18.46 16.55
CA ASP A 58 -5.67 -18.65 17.82
C ASP A 58 -7.04 -17.96 17.83
N GLY A 59 -7.42 -17.30 16.72
CA GLY A 59 -8.72 -16.66 16.54
C GLY A 59 -8.85 -15.30 17.25
N TRP A 60 -7.75 -14.65 17.57
CA TRP A 60 -7.71 -13.31 18.19
C TRP A 60 -7.86 -12.24 17.10
N THR A 61 -9.03 -12.23 16.50
CA THR A 61 -9.30 -11.45 15.29
C THR A 61 -9.25 -9.94 15.51
N ALA A 62 -9.61 -9.46 16.71
CA ALA A 62 -9.55 -8.05 17.04
C ALA A 62 -8.10 -7.54 17.15
N GLU A 63 -7.23 -8.32 17.79
CA GLU A 63 -5.79 -8.04 17.92
C GLU A 63 -5.09 -8.12 16.56
N ALA A 64 -5.42 -9.13 15.76
CA ALA A 64 -4.91 -9.26 14.40
C ALA A 64 -5.30 -8.05 13.54
N LEU A 65 -6.55 -7.60 13.61
CA LEU A 65 -7.01 -6.40 12.90
C LEU A 65 -6.27 -5.15 13.37
N ALA A 66 -6.13 -4.95 14.68
CA ALA A 66 -5.42 -3.81 15.24
C ALA A 66 -3.97 -3.75 14.73
N MET A 67 -3.28 -4.90 14.72
CA MET A 67 -1.91 -4.98 14.23
C MET A 67 -1.81 -4.75 12.72
N ARG A 68 -2.71 -5.33 11.91
CA ARG A 68 -2.77 -5.08 10.44
C ARG A 68 -3.00 -3.60 10.15
N ARG A 69 -3.90 -2.96 10.92
CA ARG A 69 -4.16 -1.53 10.78
C ARG A 69 -2.93 -0.69 11.11
N GLN A 70 -2.24 -0.99 12.20
CA GLN A 70 -0.99 -0.32 12.56
C GLN A 70 0.10 -0.48 11.48
N GLN A 71 0.25 -1.68 10.90
CA GLN A 71 1.17 -1.93 9.79
C GLN A 71 0.82 -1.09 8.57
N PHE A 72 -0.46 -0.98 8.23
CA PHE A 72 -0.94 -0.13 7.14
C PHE A 72 -0.67 1.36 7.42
N GLU A 73 -0.99 1.86 8.60
CA GLU A 73 -0.81 3.26 8.97
C GLU A 73 0.69 3.67 8.96
N ARG A 74 1.58 2.75 9.35
CA ARG A 74 3.04 2.97 9.35
C ARG A 74 3.63 3.00 7.94
N SER A 75 3.15 2.16 7.05
CA SER A 75 3.65 2.07 5.67
C SER A 75 2.52 1.64 4.74
N PRO A 76 1.70 2.59 4.26
CA PRO A 76 0.55 2.31 3.44
C PRO A 76 0.92 1.68 2.09
N SER A 77 0.19 0.63 1.71
CA SER A 77 0.26 -0.01 0.40
C SER A 77 -1.08 -0.68 0.08
N VAL A 78 -1.33 -0.97 -1.19
CA VAL A 78 -2.53 -1.70 -1.63
C VAL A 78 -2.61 -3.08 -0.97
N GLU A 79 -1.51 -3.79 -0.90
CA GLU A 79 -1.44 -5.10 -0.26
C GLU A 79 -1.86 -5.04 1.21
N ARG A 80 -1.30 -4.10 1.97
CA ARG A 80 -1.66 -3.91 3.38
C ARG A 80 -3.11 -3.46 3.55
N TYR A 81 -3.62 -2.62 2.66
CA TYR A 81 -5.03 -2.26 2.61
C TYR A 81 -5.92 -3.52 2.53
N GLN A 82 -5.62 -4.42 1.58
CA GLN A 82 -6.36 -5.67 1.41
C GLN A 82 -6.25 -6.58 2.64
N LEU A 83 -5.08 -6.65 3.28
CA LEU A 83 -4.88 -7.42 4.51
C LEU A 83 -5.69 -6.88 5.68
N VAL A 84 -5.82 -5.55 5.82
CA VAL A 84 -6.70 -4.94 6.84
C VAL A 84 -8.15 -5.29 6.59
N LEU A 85 -8.62 -5.23 5.33
CA LEU A 85 -10.01 -5.61 5.01
C LEU A 85 -10.28 -7.08 5.31
N LYS A 86 -9.35 -7.97 4.97
CA LYS A 86 -9.45 -9.40 5.29
C LYS A 86 -9.55 -9.64 6.80
N ALA A 87 -8.69 -8.99 7.58
CA ALA A 87 -8.72 -9.06 9.04
C ALA A 87 -10.00 -8.46 9.62
N GLY A 88 -10.48 -7.33 9.06
CA GLY A 88 -11.74 -6.70 9.44
C GLY A 88 -12.95 -7.60 9.23
N LEU A 89 -13.00 -8.30 8.10
CA LEU A 89 -14.03 -9.29 7.82
C LEU A 89 -14.00 -10.44 8.84
N ALA A 90 -12.81 -10.97 9.14
CA ALA A 90 -12.63 -12.01 10.15
C ALA A 90 -13.04 -11.56 11.56
N ALA A 91 -12.84 -10.28 11.88
CA ALA A 91 -13.23 -9.68 13.15
C ALA A 91 -14.71 -9.25 13.20
N GLY A 92 -15.50 -9.51 12.16
CA GLY A 92 -16.92 -9.13 12.10
C GLY A 92 -17.17 -7.61 12.01
N GLN A 93 -16.18 -6.84 11.54
CA GLN A 93 -16.32 -5.40 11.36
C GLN A 93 -17.17 -5.05 10.14
N ASP A 94 -17.80 -3.88 10.17
CA ASP A 94 -18.40 -3.31 8.97
C ASP A 94 -17.32 -2.95 7.96
N VAL A 95 -17.18 -3.79 6.94
CA VAL A 95 -16.15 -3.64 5.90
C VAL A 95 -16.34 -2.37 5.09
N VAL A 96 -17.58 -1.88 4.92
CA VAL A 96 -17.85 -0.63 4.19
C VAL A 96 -17.33 0.56 4.97
N ALA A 97 -17.65 0.64 6.25
CA ALA A 97 -17.12 1.68 7.13
C ALA A 97 -15.59 1.60 7.26
N LEU A 98 -15.04 0.39 7.36
CA LEU A 98 -13.59 0.18 7.42
C LEU A 98 -12.90 0.67 6.14
N ARG A 99 -13.40 0.32 4.94
CA ARG A 99 -12.89 0.82 3.66
C ARG A 99 -12.84 2.34 3.63
N GLN A 100 -13.96 2.98 3.97
CA GLN A 100 -14.02 4.43 3.94
C GLN A 100 -13.01 5.05 4.91
N SER A 101 -12.88 4.52 6.13
CA SER A 101 -11.92 5.02 7.11
C SER A 101 -10.46 4.93 6.63
N LEU A 102 -10.09 3.87 5.89
CA LEU A 102 -8.75 3.70 5.33
C LEU A 102 -8.49 4.68 4.17
N ILE A 103 -9.49 4.91 3.31
CA ILE A 103 -9.42 5.90 2.23
C ILE A 103 -9.28 7.31 2.79
N ASP A 104 -10.04 7.65 3.84
CA ASP A 104 -9.95 8.94 4.52
C ASP A 104 -8.60 9.14 5.20
N PHE A 105 -8.03 8.08 5.79
CA PHE A 105 -6.67 8.10 6.32
C PHE A 105 -5.64 8.45 5.24
N LEU A 106 -5.72 7.81 4.06
CA LEU A 106 -4.83 8.13 2.93
C LEU A 106 -5.00 9.58 2.48
N ALA A 107 -6.23 10.11 2.41
CA ALA A 107 -6.49 11.50 2.09
C ALA A 107 -5.84 12.46 3.12
N GLY A 108 -5.89 12.13 4.40
CA GLY A 108 -5.21 12.89 5.47
C GLY A 108 -3.70 12.90 5.32
N LEU A 109 -3.09 11.77 4.92
CA LEU A 109 -1.64 11.69 4.65
C LEU A 109 -1.22 12.58 3.48
N GLU A 110 -1.99 12.61 2.39
CA GLU A 110 -1.73 13.45 1.22
C GLU A 110 -1.70 14.94 1.61
N LEU A 111 -2.69 15.39 2.39
CA LEU A 111 -2.75 16.77 2.89
C LEU A 111 -1.59 17.10 3.83
N SER A 112 -1.21 16.16 4.69
CA SER A 112 -0.08 16.33 5.61
C SER A 112 1.26 16.43 4.87
N ALA A 113 1.41 15.68 3.77
CA ALA A 113 2.60 15.74 2.93
C ALA A 113 2.74 17.09 2.21
N MET A 114 1.63 17.68 1.73
CA MET A 114 1.61 19.02 1.12
C MET A 114 2.06 20.11 2.10
N ASN A 115 1.69 20.00 3.37
CA ASN A 115 1.98 20.99 4.39
C ASN A 115 3.40 20.89 4.96
N ARG A 116 4.15 19.82 4.68
CA ARG A 116 5.55 19.70 5.08
C ARG A 116 6.41 20.60 4.20
N ARG A 117 6.99 21.68 4.79
CA ARG A 117 8.01 22.48 4.11
C ARG A 117 9.18 21.56 3.75
N PRO A 118 9.72 21.61 2.50
CA PRO A 118 10.90 20.85 2.16
C PRO A 118 12.05 21.30 3.05
N TYR A 119 12.53 20.39 3.90
CA TYR A 119 13.83 20.56 4.52
C TYR A 119 14.87 20.53 3.40
N SER A 120 15.58 21.62 3.22
CA SER A 120 16.51 21.93 2.13
C SER A 120 17.12 20.70 1.44
N ALA A 121 16.80 20.54 0.16
CA ALA A 121 17.37 19.55 -0.73
C ALA A 121 18.89 19.74 -0.87
N ARG A 122 19.66 18.96 -0.15
CA ARG A 122 21.11 18.77 -0.33
C ARG A 122 21.44 17.40 -0.92
N SER A 123 20.57 16.82 -1.72
CA SER A 123 20.90 15.65 -2.55
C SER A 123 19.98 15.62 -3.77
N GLY A 124 20.59 15.51 -4.95
CA GLY A 124 19.98 15.63 -6.28
C GLY A 124 19.02 14.48 -6.66
N SER A 125 18.01 14.23 -5.85
CA SER A 125 16.85 13.43 -6.22
C SER A 125 15.75 14.39 -6.64
N ALA A 126 15.12 14.14 -7.80
CA ALA A 126 14.04 14.94 -8.34
C ALA A 126 12.91 15.04 -7.30
N SER A 127 12.87 16.14 -6.57
CA SER A 127 11.84 16.44 -5.59
C SER A 127 10.57 16.81 -6.36
N VAL A 128 9.45 16.18 -5.98
CA VAL A 128 8.11 16.62 -6.38
C VAL A 128 7.99 18.12 -6.05
N PRO A 129 7.56 18.97 -7.00
CA PRO A 129 7.42 20.39 -6.77
C PRO A 129 6.54 20.67 -5.55
N THR A 130 6.98 21.58 -4.70
CA THR A 130 6.29 21.96 -3.46
C THR A 130 4.87 22.44 -3.78
N GLY A 131 3.86 21.74 -3.32
CA GLY A 131 2.46 22.10 -3.52
C GLY A 131 1.66 21.10 -4.37
N GLU A 132 2.29 20.10 -4.98
CA GLU A 132 1.57 19.06 -5.71
C GLU A 132 1.19 17.91 -4.78
N ARG A 133 -0.04 17.41 -4.92
CA ARG A 133 -0.60 16.34 -4.11
C ARG A 133 -0.44 15.03 -4.86
N ASP A 134 0.40 14.12 -4.34
CA ASP A 134 0.52 12.76 -4.87
C ASP A 134 -0.64 11.90 -4.34
N VAL A 135 -1.53 11.53 -5.26
CA VAL A 135 -2.73 10.73 -4.97
C VAL A 135 -2.60 9.28 -5.47
N SER A 136 -1.41 8.87 -5.91
CA SER A 136 -1.20 7.57 -6.58
C SER A 136 -1.72 6.39 -5.80
N LEU A 137 -1.41 6.31 -4.50
CA LEU A 137 -1.81 5.16 -3.69
C LEU A 137 -3.33 5.12 -3.46
N ARG A 138 -3.95 6.27 -3.17
CA ARG A 138 -5.40 6.31 -2.99
C ARG A 138 -6.15 6.01 -4.28
N ALA A 139 -5.67 6.51 -5.41
CA ALA A 139 -6.22 6.18 -6.72
C ALA A 139 -6.11 4.68 -7.01
N GLU A 140 -4.97 4.06 -6.68
CA GLU A 140 -4.75 2.62 -6.83
C GLU A 140 -5.69 1.78 -5.94
N VAL A 141 -5.92 2.21 -4.69
CA VAL A 141 -6.92 1.61 -3.80
C VAL A 141 -8.32 1.70 -4.39
N LEU A 142 -8.72 2.87 -4.93
CA LEU A 142 -10.01 3.04 -5.60
C LEU A 142 -10.14 2.14 -6.84
N CYS A 143 -9.06 1.94 -7.60
CA CYS A 143 -9.04 1.00 -8.72
C CYS A 143 -9.29 -0.44 -8.27
N VAL A 144 -8.64 -0.88 -7.19
CA VAL A 144 -8.84 -2.22 -6.61
C VAL A 144 -10.28 -2.42 -6.11
N GLU A 145 -10.93 -1.37 -5.63
CA GLU A 145 -12.33 -1.37 -5.22
C GLU A 145 -13.31 -1.25 -6.41
N GLY A 146 -12.81 -1.12 -7.65
CA GLY A 146 -13.65 -0.93 -8.84
C GLY A 146 -14.32 0.44 -8.94
N ARG A 147 -13.87 1.42 -8.12
CA ARG A 147 -14.42 2.79 -8.06
C ARG A 147 -13.75 3.70 -9.10
N TRP A 148 -13.81 3.31 -10.37
CA TRP A 148 -13.06 3.93 -11.47
C TRP A 148 -13.40 5.40 -11.70
N SER A 149 -14.69 5.76 -11.61
CA SER A 149 -15.12 7.15 -11.78
C SER A 149 -14.58 8.06 -10.68
N GLU A 150 -14.53 7.57 -9.45
CA GLU A 150 -13.95 8.31 -8.33
C GLU A 150 -12.43 8.41 -8.44
N ALA A 151 -11.77 7.33 -8.86
CA ALA A 151 -10.34 7.36 -9.15
C ALA A 151 -10.02 8.39 -10.25
N CYS A 152 -10.83 8.43 -11.32
CA CYS A 152 -10.68 9.41 -12.39
C CYS A 152 -10.87 10.86 -11.90
N ALA A 153 -11.87 11.12 -11.07
CA ALA A 153 -12.09 12.44 -10.49
C ALA A 153 -10.93 12.87 -9.57
N LEU A 154 -10.36 11.91 -8.82
CA LEU A 154 -9.27 12.14 -7.87
C LEU A 154 -7.98 12.58 -8.58
N VAL A 155 -7.66 11.97 -9.73
CA VAL A 155 -6.38 12.19 -10.44
C VAL A 155 -6.39 13.43 -11.35
N GLN A 156 -7.45 14.21 -11.36
CA GLN A 156 -7.50 15.44 -12.16
C GLN A 156 -6.46 16.48 -11.69
N PRO A 157 -5.88 17.27 -12.60
CA PRO A 157 -4.96 18.35 -12.23
C PRO A 157 -5.56 19.28 -11.16
N PRO A 158 -4.78 19.74 -10.18
CA PRO A 158 -3.32 19.69 -10.08
C PRO A 158 -2.73 18.43 -9.40
N ALA A 159 -3.50 17.34 -9.24
CA ALA A 159 -3.02 16.15 -8.59
C ALA A 159 -1.95 15.42 -9.44
N VAL A 160 -0.92 14.91 -8.75
CA VAL A 160 0.11 14.03 -9.32
C VAL A 160 -0.29 12.58 -9.08
N CYS A 161 -0.13 11.76 -10.12
CA CYS A 161 -0.39 10.33 -10.05
C CYS A 161 0.59 9.58 -10.95
N ARG A 162 0.97 8.37 -10.53
CA ARG A 162 1.85 7.49 -11.29
C ARG A 162 1.22 7.10 -12.62
N ASP A 163 2.02 7.09 -13.69
CA ASP A 163 1.54 6.82 -15.06
C ASP A 163 0.84 5.47 -15.19
N GLY A 164 1.35 4.42 -14.52
CA GLY A 164 0.71 3.11 -14.53
C GLY A 164 -0.73 3.13 -13.98
N VAL A 165 -0.98 3.92 -12.93
CA VAL A 165 -2.32 4.08 -12.35
C VAL A 165 -3.23 4.88 -13.29
N LEU A 166 -2.71 5.95 -13.91
CA LEU A 166 -3.47 6.72 -14.91
C LEU A 166 -3.89 5.85 -16.09
N SER A 167 -2.97 5.00 -16.59
CA SER A 167 -3.26 4.05 -17.67
C SER A 167 -4.32 3.03 -17.27
N GLN A 168 -4.23 2.49 -16.06
CA GLN A 168 -5.19 1.54 -15.52
C GLN A 168 -6.59 2.17 -15.41
N ILE A 169 -6.71 3.39 -14.89
CA ILE A 169 -7.97 4.12 -14.82
C ILE A 169 -8.54 4.30 -16.22
N ALA A 170 -7.74 4.82 -17.17
CA ALA A 170 -8.17 5.07 -18.52
C ALA A 170 -8.71 3.83 -19.24
N GLN A 171 -8.14 2.65 -18.96
CA GLN A 171 -8.56 1.37 -19.54
C GLN A 171 -9.92 0.89 -19.03
N HIS A 172 -10.31 1.26 -17.82
CA HIS A 172 -11.53 0.76 -17.16
C HIS A 172 -12.67 1.78 -17.12
N LEU A 173 -12.46 3.01 -17.61
CA LEU A 173 -13.53 3.99 -17.71
C LEU A 173 -14.59 3.55 -18.73
N ALA A 174 -15.86 3.86 -18.42
CA ALA A 174 -16.97 3.56 -19.29
C ALA A 174 -16.86 4.35 -20.64
N PRO A 175 -17.45 3.85 -21.73
CA PRO A 175 -17.40 4.52 -23.03
C PRO A 175 -17.87 5.98 -23.01
N GLU A 176 -18.81 6.31 -22.13
CA GLU A 176 -19.34 7.66 -21.94
C GLU A 176 -18.29 8.63 -21.36
N GLN A 177 -17.23 8.10 -20.76
CA GLN A 177 -16.12 8.85 -20.18
C GLN A 177 -14.87 8.85 -21.08
N ARG A 178 -15.04 8.62 -22.38
CA ARG A 178 -13.97 8.52 -23.38
C ARG A 178 -13.02 9.72 -23.34
N ASP A 179 -13.53 10.95 -23.30
CA ASP A 179 -12.71 12.16 -23.28
C ASP A 179 -11.80 12.22 -22.04
N GLN A 180 -12.32 11.77 -20.90
CA GLN A 180 -11.53 11.66 -19.67
C GLN A 180 -10.42 10.60 -19.81
N ALA A 181 -10.74 9.44 -20.37
CA ALA A 181 -9.77 8.39 -20.63
C ALA A 181 -8.64 8.87 -21.57
N LEU A 182 -8.99 9.57 -22.65
CA LEU A 182 -8.03 10.17 -23.59
C LEU A 182 -7.14 11.21 -22.90
N SER A 183 -7.73 12.07 -22.07
CA SER A 183 -6.98 13.05 -21.28
C SER A 183 -5.93 12.40 -20.38
N LEU A 184 -6.28 11.28 -19.70
CA LEU A 184 -5.34 10.55 -18.86
C LEU A 184 -4.22 9.90 -19.69
N LEU A 185 -4.54 9.27 -20.83
CA LEU A 185 -3.55 8.67 -21.72
C LEU A 185 -2.59 9.71 -22.32
N LEU A 186 -3.09 10.91 -22.66
CA LEU A 186 -2.23 12.01 -23.13
C LEU A 186 -1.28 12.50 -22.03
N ARG A 187 -1.71 12.51 -20.76
CA ARG A 187 -0.81 12.82 -19.64
C ARG A 187 0.31 11.78 -19.52
N VAL A 188 -0.03 10.48 -19.62
CA VAL A 188 0.95 9.38 -19.59
C VAL A 188 1.93 9.51 -20.75
N PHE A 189 1.42 9.74 -21.97
CA PHE A 189 2.24 9.95 -23.17
C PHE A 189 3.20 11.13 -23.00
N ASN A 190 2.72 12.29 -22.57
CA ASN A 190 3.57 13.46 -22.33
C ASN A 190 4.63 13.22 -21.25
N SER A 191 4.31 12.44 -20.23
CA SER A 191 5.26 12.03 -19.18
C SER A 191 6.33 11.08 -19.74
N ALA A 192 5.94 10.11 -20.56
CA ALA A 192 6.84 9.17 -21.23
C ALA A 192 7.79 9.92 -22.18
N MET A 193 7.30 10.81 -23.01
CA MET A 193 8.10 11.63 -23.93
C MET A 193 9.17 12.48 -23.23
N ARG A 194 8.86 13.00 -22.04
CA ARG A 194 9.85 13.78 -21.25
C ARG A 194 10.95 12.92 -20.64
N ARG A 195 10.70 11.63 -20.41
CA ARG A 195 11.65 10.69 -19.79
C ARG A 195 12.43 9.86 -20.80
N SER A 196 11.90 9.72 -22.00
CA SER A 196 12.47 8.85 -23.02
C SER A 196 13.77 9.43 -23.57
N SER A 197 14.86 8.67 -23.40
CA SER A 197 16.12 8.88 -24.10
C SER A 197 16.39 7.81 -25.19
N SER A 198 15.41 6.97 -25.50
CA SER A 198 15.52 5.76 -26.32
C SER A 198 14.40 5.67 -27.37
N PRO A 199 14.58 4.92 -28.46
CA PRO A 199 13.64 4.92 -29.58
C PRO A 199 12.24 4.42 -29.19
N TYR A 200 11.37 5.32 -29.11
CA TYR A 200 9.90 5.48 -29.21
C TYR A 200 8.98 4.24 -29.37
N ARG A 201 9.40 3.00 -29.06
CA ARG A 201 8.56 1.81 -29.28
C ARG A 201 7.31 1.80 -28.39
N ASP A 202 7.49 2.14 -27.11
CA ASP A 202 6.41 2.10 -26.12
C ASP A 202 5.47 3.28 -26.32
N GLU A 203 6.02 4.44 -26.74
CA GLU A 203 5.28 5.64 -27.08
C GLU A 203 4.44 5.45 -28.36
N LEU A 204 4.94 4.74 -29.37
CA LEU A 204 4.17 4.39 -30.55
C LEU A 204 2.99 3.47 -30.22
N ALA A 205 3.18 2.48 -29.38
CA ALA A 205 2.08 1.62 -28.91
C ALA A 205 0.99 2.41 -28.17
N MET A 206 1.38 3.42 -27.38
CA MET A 206 0.42 4.33 -26.74
C MET A 206 -0.36 5.17 -27.76
N VAL A 207 0.31 5.69 -28.79
CA VAL A 207 -0.36 6.46 -29.89
C VAL A 207 -1.37 5.57 -30.61
N GLU A 208 -1.02 4.34 -30.91
CA GLU A 208 -1.95 3.37 -31.52
C GLU A 208 -3.15 3.04 -30.61
N ASP A 209 -2.94 2.92 -29.29
CA ASP A 209 -4.04 2.69 -28.35
C ASP A 209 -4.94 3.93 -28.22
N ILE A 210 -4.37 5.12 -28.20
CA ILE A 210 -5.11 6.38 -28.26
C ILE A 210 -5.93 6.45 -29.56
N GLY A 211 -5.31 6.15 -30.73
CA GLY A 211 -5.99 6.15 -32.02
C GLY A 211 -7.18 5.21 -32.05
N ARG A 212 -7.03 3.97 -31.61
CA ARG A 212 -8.12 2.98 -31.52
C ARG A 212 -9.30 3.40 -30.64
N ARG A 213 -9.07 4.30 -29.68
CA ARG A 213 -10.12 4.83 -28.82
C ARG A 213 -10.78 6.09 -29.39
N MET A 214 -10.17 6.70 -30.42
CA MET A 214 -10.74 7.88 -31.12
C MET A 214 -11.73 7.48 -32.21
N ASP A 215 -11.61 6.29 -32.78
CA ASP A 215 -12.57 5.68 -33.72
C ASP A 215 -13.77 5.07 -32.97
#